data_446081e87937506939441803c92c54e3
#
_entry.id   446081e87937506939441803c92c54e3
#
_cell.length_a   1.000
_cell.length_b   1.000
_cell.length_c   1.000
_cell.angle_alpha   90.00
_cell.angle_beta   90.00
_cell.angle_gamma   90.00
#
_symmetry.space_group_name_H-M   'P 1'
#
loop_
_entity.id
_entity.type
_entity.pdbx_description
1 polymer ?
#
loop_
_entity_poly.entity_id
_entity_poly.type
_entity_poly.pdbx_seq_one_letter_code
_entity_poly.pdbx_strand_id
1 'polypeptide(L)'
;MDQRSFGALFGPYLRSEQPPVLQNGIVESMDMDHSTRCMEVTVRFDTPVAMENLQLVECELAEMLRISAVTIHPVYEETLFSADVCPLLIPHLKRDNVAVNGTFEDASFALDGDVLTVNLAHGGLNILQTTGAERQLQQLIRRQYGRTVTVHFA
;
A
#
# COMPACT_ATOMS: atom_id res chain seq x y z
N MET A 1 20.70 -7.53 -15.98
CA MET A 1 19.46 -6.75 -16.12
C MET A 1 18.29 -7.57 -15.62
N ASP A 2 17.55 -7.03 -14.70
CA ASP A 2 16.45 -7.78 -14.13
C ASP A 2 15.23 -7.69 -15.02
N GLN A 3 14.83 -8.83 -15.59
CA GLN A 3 13.66 -8.92 -16.47
C GLN A 3 12.35 -8.76 -15.73
N ARG A 4 12.38 -8.75 -14.39
CA ARG A 4 11.20 -8.60 -13.53
C ARG A 4 10.98 -7.15 -13.07
N SER A 5 11.73 -6.19 -13.60
CA SER A 5 11.48 -4.81 -13.23
C SER A 5 10.11 -4.36 -13.73
N PHE A 6 9.46 -3.54 -12.91
CA PHE A 6 8.14 -3.01 -13.24
C PHE A 6 8.14 -2.28 -14.59
N GLY A 7 9.14 -1.44 -14.82
CA GLY A 7 9.27 -0.71 -16.07
C GLY A 7 9.44 -1.61 -17.28
N ALA A 8 10.20 -2.70 -17.14
CA ALA A 8 10.41 -3.64 -18.24
C ALA A 8 9.14 -4.41 -18.59
N LEU A 9 8.35 -4.80 -17.58
CA LEU A 9 7.13 -5.58 -17.78
C LEU A 9 5.95 -4.74 -18.21
N PHE A 10 5.75 -3.59 -17.60
CA PHE A 10 4.54 -2.78 -17.77
C PHE A 10 4.74 -1.48 -18.51
N GLY A 11 5.97 -1.01 -18.69
CA GLY A 11 6.25 0.22 -19.39
C GLY A 11 5.55 0.35 -20.75
N PRO A 12 5.56 -0.70 -21.62
CA PRO A 12 4.88 -0.64 -22.91
C PRO A 12 3.37 -0.41 -22.84
N TYR A 13 2.75 -0.70 -21.70
CA TYR A 13 1.30 -0.54 -21.50
C TYR A 13 0.94 0.77 -20.81
N LEU A 14 1.91 1.61 -20.46
CA LEU A 14 1.67 2.87 -19.77
C LEU A 14 1.78 4.04 -20.75
N ARG A 15 0.84 4.98 -20.63
CA ARG A 15 0.75 6.14 -21.54
C ARG A 15 1.76 7.21 -21.21
N SER A 16 2.11 7.34 -19.94
CA SER A 16 3.04 8.36 -19.47
C SER A 16 4.28 7.71 -18.87
N GLU A 17 5.38 8.47 -18.89
CA GLU A 17 6.61 8.03 -18.25
C GLU A 17 6.41 8.02 -16.74
N GLN A 18 6.79 6.91 -16.11
CA GLN A 18 6.65 6.77 -14.67
C GLN A 18 7.91 7.22 -13.95
N PRO A 19 7.80 7.65 -12.67
CA PRO A 19 8.98 7.98 -11.88
C PRO A 19 9.96 6.79 -11.80
N PRO A 20 11.28 7.06 -11.70
CA PRO A 20 12.27 5.98 -11.60
C PRO A 20 11.99 4.98 -10.48
N VAL A 21 11.45 5.42 -9.34
CA VAL A 21 11.12 4.54 -8.23
C VAL A 21 10.11 3.45 -8.65
N LEU A 22 9.14 3.79 -9.47
CA LEU A 22 8.18 2.82 -10.00
C LEU A 22 8.81 1.93 -11.06
N GLN A 23 9.57 2.49 -11.98
CA GLN A 23 10.22 1.73 -13.05
C GLN A 23 11.20 0.69 -12.52
N ASN A 24 11.90 1.02 -11.44
CA ASN A 24 12.91 0.17 -10.83
C ASN A 24 12.34 -0.85 -9.85
N GLY A 25 11.05 -0.83 -9.59
CA GLY A 25 10.40 -1.83 -8.76
C GLY A 25 10.57 -3.23 -9.33
N ILE A 26 10.72 -4.22 -8.46
CA ILE A 26 10.89 -5.62 -8.86
C ILE A 26 9.57 -6.34 -8.67
N VAL A 27 9.03 -6.89 -9.76
CA VAL A 27 7.78 -7.67 -9.71
C VAL A 27 8.09 -9.03 -9.10
N GLU A 28 7.54 -9.30 -7.92
CA GLU A 28 7.74 -10.55 -7.20
C GLU A 28 6.72 -11.61 -7.58
N SER A 29 5.48 -11.20 -7.82
CA SER A 29 4.43 -12.13 -8.23
C SER A 29 3.32 -11.40 -8.98
N MET A 30 2.61 -12.16 -9.81
CA MET A 30 1.41 -11.71 -10.50
C MET A 30 0.39 -12.83 -10.46
N ASP A 31 -0.83 -12.49 -10.02
CA ASP A 31 -1.94 -13.42 -9.97
C ASP A 31 -3.12 -12.86 -10.75
N MET A 32 -3.69 -13.68 -11.62
CA MET A 32 -4.85 -13.32 -12.41
C MET A 32 -6.03 -14.19 -12.02
N ASP A 33 -7.14 -13.57 -11.65
CA ASP A 33 -8.42 -14.26 -11.49
C ASP A 33 -9.20 -14.09 -12.79
N HIS A 34 -9.32 -15.18 -13.55
CA HIS A 34 -9.98 -15.16 -14.85
C HIS A 34 -11.49 -14.97 -14.74
N SER A 35 -12.11 -15.36 -13.61
CA SER A 35 -13.54 -15.22 -13.43
C SER A 35 -13.95 -13.77 -13.19
N THR A 36 -13.18 -13.04 -12.41
CA THR A 36 -13.43 -11.62 -12.11
C THR A 36 -12.69 -10.69 -13.05
N ARG A 37 -11.70 -11.19 -13.79
CA ARG A 37 -10.79 -10.41 -14.64
C ARG A 37 -10.04 -9.37 -13.84
N CYS A 38 -9.58 -9.75 -12.64
CA CYS A 38 -8.77 -8.91 -11.77
C CYS A 38 -7.37 -9.47 -11.67
N MET A 39 -6.38 -8.59 -11.67
CA MET A 39 -4.98 -8.97 -11.55
C MET A 39 -4.38 -8.33 -10.30
N GLU A 40 -3.63 -9.12 -9.53
CA GLU A 40 -2.88 -8.64 -8.38
C GLU A 40 -1.39 -8.78 -8.67
N VAL A 41 -0.65 -7.71 -8.43
CA VAL A 41 0.78 -7.65 -8.69
C VAL A 41 1.48 -7.24 -7.41
N THR A 42 2.45 -8.04 -6.97
CA THR A 42 3.29 -7.70 -5.83
C THR A 42 4.62 -7.16 -6.35
N VAL A 43 4.96 -5.95 -5.96
CA VAL A 43 6.17 -5.24 -6.43
C VAL A 43 6.99 -4.75 -5.26
N ARG A 44 8.28 -5.07 -5.26
CA ARG A 44 9.24 -4.57 -4.28
C ARG A 44 9.85 -3.26 -4.76
N PHE A 45 9.72 -2.22 -3.95
CA PHE A 45 10.30 -0.91 -4.23
C PHE A 45 11.43 -0.58 -3.25
N ASP A 46 12.38 0.21 -3.69
CA ASP A 46 13.51 0.65 -2.87
C ASP A 46 13.14 1.75 -1.88
N THR A 47 12.10 2.50 -2.18
CA THR A 47 11.62 3.59 -1.33
C THR A 47 10.10 3.55 -1.25
N PRO A 48 9.51 4.04 -0.15
CA PRO A 48 8.05 4.09 -0.02
C PRO A 48 7.42 4.89 -1.17
N VAL A 49 6.32 4.36 -1.70
CA VAL A 49 5.58 4.96 -2.81
C VAL A 49 4.18 5.33 -2.34
N ALA A 50 3.75 6.55 -2.67
CA ALA A 50 2.40 6.99 -2.34
C ALA A 50 1.36 6.19 -3.13
N MET A 51 0.26 5.84 -2.47
CA MET A 51 -0.82 5.07 -3.10
C MET A 51 -1.40 5.76 -4.33
N GLU A 52 -1.43 7.09 -4.34
CA GLU A 52 -1.92 7.87 -5.48
C GLU A 52 -1.19 7.52 -6.76
N ASN A 53 0.14 7.38 -6.69
CA ASN A 53 0.95 6.99 -7.84
C ASN A 53 0.66 5.56 -8.28
N LEU A 54 0.44 4.66 -7.33
CA LEU A 54 0.07 3.28 -7.64
C LEU A 54 -1.31 3.20 -8.28
N GLN A 55 -2.27 3.97 -7.79
CA GLN A 55 -3.63 3.98 -8.32
C GLN A 55 -3.68 4.47 -9.78
N LEU A 56 -2.90 5.48 -10.12
CA LEU A 56 -2.83 5.96 -11.49
C LEU A 56 -2.34 4.86 -12.43
N VAL A 57 -1.30 4.14 -12.02
CA VAL A 57 -0.76 3.02 -12.79
C VAL A 57 -1.75 1.87 -12.87
N GLU A 58 -2.40 1.54 -11.76
CA GLU A 58 -3.43 0.50 -11.71
C GLU A 58 -4.54 0.78 -12.73
N CYS A 59 -5.02 2.00 -12.78
CA CYS A 59 -6.08 2.40 -13.71
C CYS A 59 -5.61 2.31 -15.18
N GLU A 60 -4.42 2.80 -15.48
CA GLU A 60 -3.87 2.71 -16.83
C GLU A 60 -3.67 1.26 -17.29
N LEU A 61 -3.14 0.42 -16.42
CA LEU A 61 -2.92 -0.99 -16.74
C LEU A 61 -4.24 -1.73 -16.97
N ALA A 62 -5.24 -1.50 -16.11
CA ALA A 62 -6.54 -2.14 -16.27
C ALA A 62 -7.17 -1.77 -17.61
N GLU A 63 -7.07 -0.51 -18.01
CA GLU A 63 -7.59 -0.03 -19.27
C GLU A 63 -6.83 -0.60 -20.47
N MET A 64 -5.50 -0.57 -20.42
CA MET A 64 -4.66 -1.06 -21.52
C MET A 64 -4.70 -2.57 -21.69
N LEU A 65 -4.81 -3.31 -20.60
CA LEU A 65 -4.92 -4.77 -20.62
C LEU A 65 -6.36 -5.25 -20.82
N ARG A 66 -7.33 -4.34 -20.79
CA ARG A 66 -8.76 -4.63 -20.93
C ARG A 66 -9.26 -5.65 -19.92
N ILE A 67 -8.87 -5.46 -18.67
CA ILE A 67 -9.34 -6.24 -17.54
C ILE A 67 -10.09 -5.36 -16.56
N SER A 68 -10.80 -5.98 -15.60
CA SER A 68 -11.67 -5.26 -14.67
C SER A 68 -10.90 -4.39 -13.69
N ALA A 69 -9.80 -4.91 -13.13
CA ALA A 69 -9.02 -4.18 -12.16
C ALA A 69 -7.60 -4.72 -12.07
N VAL A 70 -6.68 -3.83 -11.73
CA VAL A 70 -5.29 -4.18 -11.36
C VAL A 70 -5.06 -3.61 -9.96
N THR A 71 -4.55 -4.44 -9.06
CA THR A 71 -4.15 -4.01 -7.73
C THR A 71 -2.66 -4.26 -7.56
N ILE A 72 -1.91 -3.20 -7.22
CA ILE A 72 -0.49 -3.29 -6.95
C ILE A 72 -0.29 -3.32 -5.44
N HIS A 73 0.38 -4.38 -4.96
CA HIS A 73 0.73 -4.55 -3.56
C HIS A 73 2.21 -4.21 -3.39
N PRO A 74 2.55 -3.03 -2.85
CA PRO A 74 3.94 -2.68 -2.64
C PRO A 74 4.53 -3.47 -1.48
N VAL A 75 5.81 -3.85 -1.63
CA VAL A 75 6.59 -4.51 -0.60
C VAL A 75 7.90 -3.76 -0.44
N TYR A 76 8.35 -3.58 0.79
CA TYR A 76 9.54 -2.83 1.11
C TYR A 76 10.43 -3.62 2.06
N GLU A 77 11.69 -3.26 2.14
CA GLU A 77 12.58 -3.82 3.15
C GLU A 77 12.15 -3.35 4.55
N GLU A 78 12.32 -4.24 5.53
CA GLU A 78 11.95 -3.95 6.92
C GLU A 78 12.63 -2.70 7.46
N THR A 79 13.87 -2.44 7.03
CA THR A 79 14.64 -1.27 7.45
C THR A 79 14.04 0.06 7.02
N LEU A 80 13.16 0.06 6.05
CA LEU A 80 12.47 1.28 5.58
C LEU A 80 11.29 1.67 6.46
N PHE A 81 10.86 0.80 7.38
CA PHE A 81 9.72 1.09 8.24
C PHE A 81 10.11 2.08 9.34
N SER A 82 9.34 3.16 9.46
CA SER A 82 9.51 4.18 10.50
C SER A 82 8.17 4.89 10.71
N ALA A 83 8.11 5.76 11.71
CA ALA A 83 6.93 6.58 11.93
C ALA A 83 6.63 7.49 10.72
N ASP A 84 7.66 7.91 10.01
CA ASP A 84 7.53 8.83 8.87
C ASP A 84 6.80 8.21 7.67
N VAL A 85 6.84 6.88 7.52
CA VAL A 85 6.14 6.20 6.42
C VAL A 85 4.72 5.79 6.78
N CYS A 86 4.34 5.85 8.03
CA CYS A 86 3.00 5.46 8.47
C CYS A 86 1.87 6.22 7.78
N PRO A 87 1.98 7.54 7.51
CA PRO A 87 0.95 8.24 6.76
C PRO A 87 0.68 7.65 5.37
N LEU A 88 1.69 7.03 4.75
CA LEU A 88 1.53 6.40 3.44
C LEU A 88 0.73 5.09 3.50
N LEU A 89 0.60 4.50 4.68
CA LEU A 89 -0.19 3.28 4.89
C LEU A 89 -1.69 3.58 4.97
N ILE A 90 -2.06 4.77 5.41
CA ILE A 90 -3.46 5.11 5.67
C ILE A 90 -4.34 5.01 4.41
N PRO A 91 -3.94 5.50 3.24
CA PRO A 91 -4.74 5.32 2.03
C PRO A 91 -4.98 3.85 1.69
N HIS A 92 -4.02 2.96 1.95
CA HIS A 92 -4.20 1.52 1.77
C HIS A 92 -5.21 0.95 2.76
N LEU A 93 -5.16 1.40 4.02
CA LEU A 93 -6.13 1.00 5.03
C LEU A 93 -7.53 1.44 4.66
N LYS A 94 -7.69 2.66 4.14
CA LYS A 94 -8.98 3.18 3.69
C LYS A 94 -9.56 2.40 2.53
N ARG A 95 -8.72 1.87 1.66
CA ARG A 95 -9.15 1.01 0.56
C ARG A 95 -9.78 -0.27 1.07
N ASP A 96 -9.19 -0.86 2.12
CA ASP A 96 -9.67 -2.11 2.71
C ASP A 96 -10.80 -1.89 3.72
N ASN A 97 -10.88 -0.70 4.31
CA ASN A 97 -11.87 -0.37 5.34
C ASN A 97 -12.35 1.08 5.16
N VAL A 98 -13.41 1.26 4.39
CA VAL A 98 -13.94 2.59 4.08
C VAL A 98 -14.50 3.32 5.30
N ALA A 99 -14.83 2.59 6.37
CA ALA A 99 -15.37 3.18 7.59
C ALA A 99 -14.35 4.08 8.31
N VAL A 100 -13.06 3.91 8.04
CA VAL A 100 -12.01 4.74 8.65
C VAL A 100 -11.76 6.04 7.89
N ASN A 101 -12.49 6.31 6.83
CA ASN A 101 -12.30 7.52 6.02
C ASN A 101 -12.50 8.78 6.89
N GLY A 102 -11.50 9.67 6.88
CA GLY A 102 -11.49 10.88 7.67
C GLY A 102 -11.03 10.73 9.11
N THR A 103 -10.95 9.51 9.63
CA THR A 103 -10.57 9.26 11.04
C THR A 103 -9.11 9.62 11.33
N PHE A 104 -8.25 9.48 10.34
CA PHE A 104 -6.81 9.72 10.50
C PHE A 104 -6.37 11.13 10.12
N GLU A 105 -7.31 12.01 9.85
CA GLU A 105 -6.98 13.41 9.55
C GLU A 105 -6.25 14.03 10.73
N ASP A 106 -5.11 14.65 10.47
CA ASP A 106 -4.22 15.27 11.48
C ASP A 106 -3.70 14.29 12.55
N ALA A 107 -3.82 12.99 12.35
CA ALA A 107 -3.28 12.01 13.27
C ALA A 107 -1.75 12.05 13.29
N SER A 108 -1.16 11.77 14.45
CA SER A 108 0.28 11.64 14.60
C SER A 108 0.66 10.20 14.90
N PHE A 109 1.89 9.83 14.51
CA PHE A 109 2.40 8.47 14.62
C PHE A 109 3.68 8.47 15.45
N ALA A 110 3.75 7.57 16.43
CA ALA A 110 4.93 7.37 17.26
C ALA A 110 5.30 5.89 17.28
N LEU A 111 6.53 5.59 16.92
CA LEU A 111 7.04 4.22 16.92
C LEU A 111 8.07 4.05 18.02
N ASP A 112 7.83 3.11 18.92
CA ASP A 112 8.75 2.74 19.99
C ASP A 112 8.99 1.23 19.93
N GLY A 113 10.16 0.84 19.39
CA GLY A 113 10.46 -0.56 19.14
C GLY A 113 9.44 -1.18 18.18
N ASP A 114 8.66 -2.13 18.67
CA ASP A 114 7.63 -2.81 17.90
C ASP A 114 6.21 -2.34 18.24
N VAL A 115 6.08 -1.18 18.92
CA VAL A 115 4.79 -0.61 19.26
C VAL A 115 4.59 0.69 18.51
N LEU A 116 3.55 0.74 17.67
CA LEU A 116 3.15 1.92 16.96
C LEU A 116 1.93 2.53 17.65
N THR A 117 2.07 3.76 18.13
CA THR A 117 0.95 4.50 18.70
C THR A 117 0.47 5.54 17.69
N VAL A 118 -0.82 5.50 17.38
CA VAL A 118 -1.46 6.46 16.49
C VAL A 118 -2.35 7.36 17.34
N ASN A 119 -2.00 8.63 17.41
CA ASN A 119 -2.77 9.62 18.18
C ASN A 119 -3.77 10.30 17.24
N LEU A 120 -5.07 10.12 17.54
CA LEU A 120 -6.15 10.65 16.72
C LEU A 120 -6.45 12.09 17.15
N ALA A 121 -6.51 13.01 16.19
CA ALA A 121 -6.76 14.43 16.48
C ALA A 121 -8.25 14.73 16.65
N HIS A 122 -9.12 13.99 15.96
CA HIS A 122 -10.54 14.31 15.82
C HIS A 122 -11.47 13.21 16.35
N GLY A 123 -10.98 12.32 17.19
CA GLY A 123 -11.77 11.20 17.70
C GLY A 123 -11.87 10.05 16.68
N GLY A 124 -12.91 9.24 16.81
CA GLY A 124 -13.10 8.08 15.91
C GLY A 124 -12.56 6.78 16.46
N LEU A 125 -12.07 6.77 17.70
CA LEU A 125 -11.50 5.57 18.31
C LEU A 125 -12.48 4.39 18.31
N ASN A 126 -13.75 4.66 18.61
CA ASN A 126 -14.79 3.62 18.63
C ASN A 126 -14.98 2.97 17.26
N ILE A 127 -14.93 3.76 16.20
CA ILE A 127 -15.06 3.25 14.83
C ILE A 127 -13.88 2.34 14.48
N LEU A 128 -12.67 2.75 14.86
CA LEU A 128 -11.47 1.97 14.60
C LEU A 128 -11.49 0.65 15.38
N GLN A 129 -11.90 0.68 16.63
CA GLN A 129 -12.00 -0.53 17.47
C GLN A 129 -13.08 -1.47 16.95
N THR A 130 -14.25 -0.93 16.62
CA THR A 130 -15.40 -1.73 16.15
C THR A 130 -15.11 -2.41 14.81
N THR A 131 -14.39 -1.74 13.90
CA THR A 131 -14.09 -2.27 12.57
C THR A 131 -12.83 -3.13 12.53
N GLY A 132 -12.08 -3.21 13.63
CA GLY A 132 -10.84 -3.99 13.68
C GLY A 132 -9.67 -3.34 12.93
N ALA A 133 -9.67 -2.02 12.84
CA ALA A 133 -8.64 -1.29 12.10
C ALA A 133 -7.22 -1.51 12.66
N GLU A 134 -7.08 -1.74 13.97
CA GLU A 134 -5.79 -2.06 14.59
C GLU A 134 -5.17 -3.30 13.95
N ARG A 135 -5.97 -4.37 13.86
CA ARG A 135 -5.50 -5.62 13.23
C ARG A 135 -5.21 -5.44 11.76
N GLN A 136 -6.06 -4.70 11.07
CA GLN A 136 -5.87 -4.43 9.64
C GLN A 136 -4.58 -3.67 9.37
N LEU A 137 -4.28 -2.66 10.18
CA LEU A 137 -3.04 -1.91 10.05
C LEU A 137 -1.82 -2.76 10.39
N GLN A 138 -1.90 -3.60 11.43
CA GLN A 138 -0.83 -4.54 11.77
C GLN A 138 -0.56 -5.52 10.62
N GLN A 139 -1.58 -6.05 10.00
CA GLN A 139 -1.45 -6.94 8.85
C GLN A 139 -0.86 -6.22 7.64
N LEU A 140 -1.26 -4.98 7.41
CA LEU A 140 -0.76 -4.17 6.31
C LEU A 140 0.75 -3.89 6.46
N ILE A 141 1.19 -3.55 7.67
CA ILE A 141 2.61 -3.34 7.97
C ILE A 141 3.41 -4.62 7.75
N ARG A 142 2.90 -5.74 8.22
CA ARG A 142 3.55 -7.03 8.03
C ARG A 142 3.65 -7.40 6.56
N ARG A 143 2.59 -7.14 5.80
CA ARG A 143 2.54 -7.44 4.37
C ARG A 143 3.51 -6.57 3.57
N GLN A 144 3.55 -5.27 3.85
CA GLN A 144 4.38 -4.34 3.10
C GLN A 144 5.83 -4.32 3.54
N TYR A 145 6.09 -4.38 4.84
CA TYR A 145 7.44 -4.23 5.41
C TYR A 145 7.98 -5.51 6.04
N GLY A 146 7.20 -6.57 6.10
CA GLY A 146 7.62 -7.82 6.72
C GLY A 146 7.86 -7.70 8.22
N ARG A 147 7.36 -6.65 8.87
CA ARG A 147 7.60 -6.37 10.28
C ARG A 147 6.35 -6.61 11.11
N THR A 148 6.52 -7.30 12.24
CA THR A 148 5.43 -7.50 13.20
C THR A 148 5.44 -6.34 14.20
N VAL A 149 4.39 -5.53 14.17
CA VAL A 149 4.24 -4.34 15.02
C VAL A 149 2.90 -4.42 15.72
N THR A 150 2.85 -4.02 16.99
CA THR A 150 1.60 -3.85 17.71
C THR A 150 1.11 -2.42 17.49
N VAL A 151 -0.10 -2.27 16.97
CA VAL A 151 -0.71 -0.97 16.72
C VAL A 151 -1.66 -0.62 17.86
N HIS A 152 -1.53 0.60 18.35
CA HIS A 152 -2.37 1.14 19.41
C HIS A 152 -2.91 2.51 18.99
N PHE A 153 -4.24 2.67 19.01
CA PHE A 153 -4.89 3.95 18.77
C PHE A 153 -5.19 4.65 20.08
N ALA A 154 -4.93 5.94 20.14
CA ALA A 154 -5.17 6.75 21.32
C ALA A 154 -6.02 7.99 21.01
#